data_712e5471daea8af0e905f4bf0c7d6500
#
_entry.id   712e5471daea8af0e905f4bf0c7d6500
#
_cell.length_a   1.000
_cell.length_b   1.000
_cell.length_c   1.000
_cell.angle_alpha   90.00
_cell.angle_beta   90.00
_cell.angle_gamma   90.00
#
_symmetry.space_group_name_H-M   'P 1'
#
loop_
_entity.id
_entity.type
_entity.pdbx_description
1 polymer ?
#
loop_
_entity_poly.entity_id
_entity_poly.type
_entity_poly.pdbx_seq_one_letter_code
_entity_poly.pdbx_strand_id
1 'polypeptide(L)'
;RQMCIRESSKNVLTFVYTLSGFTAGMAGVVSVGRLASANGNAGSTYDTDAIAACIIGGASFTGGKGTIWGTLIGALLMAVIRNGLNLMGASNDIQYIVIGAVIILAVTIDVFRNKAEAKARKMAAQ
;
A
#
# COMPACT_ATOMS: atom_id res chain seq x y z
N ARG A 1 -13.62 -22.41 -19.40
CA ARG A 1 -12.44 -22.89 -18.64
C ARG A 1 -12.21 -22.08 -17.36
N GLN A 2 -13.29 -21.59 -16.70
CA GLN A 2 -13.24 -20.81 -15.46
C GLN A 2 -13.97 -21.48 -14.28
N MET A 3 -14.29 -22.76 -14.37
CA MET A 3 -15.12 -23.45 -13.36
C MET A 3 -14.33 -24.17 -12.24
N CYS A 4 -13.02 -24.22 -12.28
CA CYS A 4 -12.24 -25.00 -11.30
C CYS A 4 -11.63 -24.19 -10.14
N ILE A 5 -11.94 -22.89 -9.99
CA ILE A 5 -11.31 -22.05 -8.97
C ILE A 5 -12.30 -21.67 -7.83
N ARG A 6 -13.48 -22.27 -7.81
CA ARG A 6 -14.56 -21.84 -6.88
C ARG A 6 -14.39 -22.30 -5.43
N GLU A 7 -13.56 -23.27 -5.14
CA GLU A 7 -13.48 -23.82 -3.77
C GLU A 7 -12.42 -23.16 -2.88
N SER A 8 -11.44 -22.45 -3.45
CA SER A 8 -10.30 -21.94 -2.68
C SER A 8 -10.38 -20.45 -2.31
N SER A 9 -11.29 -19.67 -2.91
CA SER A 9 -11.31 -18.22 -2.71
C SER A 9 -11.60 -17.82 -1.27
N LYS A 10 -12.52 -18.50 -0.58
CA LYS A 10 -12.86 -18.19 0.82
C LYS A 10 -11.69 -18.52 1.75
N ASN A 11 -11.06 -19.68 1.55
CA ASN A 11 -9.95 -20.13 2.38
C ASN A 11 -8.71 -19.25 2.17
N VAL A 12 -8.42 -18.87 0.93
CA VAL A 12 -7.33 -17.95 0.61
C VAL A 12 -7.58 -16.58 1.22
N LEU A 13 -8.80 -16.06 1.11
CA LEU A 13 -9.17 -14.78 1.69
C LEU A 13 -9.01 -14.80 3.22
N THR A 14 -9.52 -15.83 3.87
CA THR A 14 -9.40 -16.01 5.33
C THR A 14 -7.92 -16.10 5.74
N PHE A 15 -7.10 -16.84 5.01
CA PHE A 15 -5.67 -16.93 5.28
C PHE A 15 -4.96 -15.58 5.15
N VAL A 16 -5.26 -14.82 4.09
CA VAL A 16 -4.68 -13.49 3.87
C VAL A 16 -5.05 -12.52 5.00
N TYR A 17 -6.33 -12.48 5.40
CA TYR A 17 -6.77 -11.62 6.50
C TYR A 17 -6.15 -12.03 7.85
N THR A 18 -6.04 -13.33 8.11
CA THR A 18 -5.40 -13.83 9.34
C THR A 18 -3.92 -13.45 9.37
N LEU A 19 -3.22 -13.63 8.27
CA LEU A 19 -1.81 -13.25 8.15
C LEU A 19 -1.62 -11.74 8.31
N SER A 20 -2.49 -10.95 7.69
CA SER A 20 -2.48 -9.48 7.82
C SER A 20 -2.72 -9.05 9.27
N GLY A 21 -3.70 -9.63 9.96
CA GLY A 21 -3.96 -9.35 11.37
C GLY A 21 -2.78 -9.73 12.27
N PHE A 22 -2.14 -10.87 12.00
CA PHE A 22 -0.96 -11.30 12.75
C PHE A 22 0.22 -10.33 12.58
N THR A 23 0.54 -9.95 11.34
CA THR A 23 1.62 -9.01 11.05
C THR A 23 1.33 -7.61 11.60
N ALA A 24 0.08 -7.15 11.55
CA ALA A 24 -0.33 -5.89 12.18
C ALA A 24 -0.17 -5.93 13.70
N GLY A 25 -0.53 -7.04 14.34
CA GLY A 25 -0.32 -7.23 15.79
C GLY A 25 1.16 -7.17 16.17
N MET A 26 2.03 -7.84 15.42
CA MET A 26 3.47 -7.77 15.64
C MET A 26 4.00 -6.33 15.47
N ALA A 27 3.57 -5.62 14.46
CA ALA A 27 3.94 -4.22 14.22
C ALA A 27 3.48 -3.31 15.38
N GLY A 28 2.28 -3.56 15.94
CA GLY A 28 1.77 -2.86 17.11
C GLY A 28 2.66 -3.05 18.35
N VAL A 29 3.08 -4.27 18.63
CA VAL A 29 3.98 -4.56 19.76
C VAL A 29 5.32 -3.83 19.60
N VAL A 30 5.91 -3.87 18.41
CA VAL A 30 7.16 -3.17 18.11
C VAL A 30 7.01 -1.65 18.27
N SER A 31 5.88 -1.10 17.82
CA SER A 31 5.58 0.34 17.94
C SER A 31 5.46 0.78 19.39
N VAL A 32 4.75 0.03 20.23
CA VAL A 32 4.62 0.32 21.67
C VAL A 32 5.98 0.22 22.35
N GLY A 33 6.79 -0.78 22.03
CA GLY A 33 8.14 -0.94 22.57
C GLY A 33 9.06 0.23 22.21
N ARG A 34 8.92 0.79 21.02
CA ARG A 34 9.73 1.94 20.55
C ARG A 34 9.30 3.27 21.19
N LEU A 35 8.01 3.48 21.38
CA LEU A 35 7.47 4.74 21.88
C LEU A 35 7.35 4.78 23.42
N ALA A 36 7.50 3.63 24.08
CA ALA A 36 7.29 3.44 25.53
C ALA A 36 5.93 4.01 26.02
N SER A 37 4.99 4.21 25.12
CA SER A 37 3.65 4.74 25.39
C SER A 37 2.63 4.14 24.42
N ALA A 38 1.44 3.81 24.94
CA ALA A 38 0.31 3.40 24.13
C ALA A 38 -0.68 4.55 24.06
N ASN A 39 -0.92 5.05 22.84
CA ASN A 39 -1.95 6.03 22.58
C ASN A 39 -3.04 5.39 21.70
N GLY A 40 -4.31 5.51 22.08
CA GLY A 40 -5.43 4.93 21.33
C GLY A 40 -5.58 5.44 19.90
N ASN A 41 -5.03 6.62 19.60
CA ASN A 41 -5.01 7.18 18.25
C ASN A 41 -3.71 6.86 17.46
N ALA A 42 -2.73 6.18 18.09
CA ALA A 42 -1.53 5.77 17.40
C ALA A 42 -1.89 4.72 16.34
N GLY A 43 -1.66 5.05 15.08
CA GLY A 43 -1.94 4.13 13.97
C GLY A 43 -3.23 4.40 13.20
N SER A 44 -4.02 5.40 13.55
CA SER A 44 -5.26 5.73 12.82
C SER A 44 -5.06 6.06 11.34
N THR A 45 -3.83 6.30 10.90
CA THR A 45 -3.46 6.61 9.51
C THR A 45 -2.61 5.53 8.85
N TYR A 46 -2.27 4.47 9.57
CA TYR A 46 -1.41 3.40 9.03
C TYR A 46 -2.07 2.62 7.90
N ASP A 47 -3.40 2.51 7.91
CA ASP A 47 -4.16 1.88 6.83
C ASP A 47 -3.96 2.66 5.52
N THR A 48 -4.08 4.00 5.57
CA THR A 48 -3.87 4.87 4.40
C THR A 48 -2.43 4.79 3.91
N ASP A 49 -1.47 4.74 4.82
CA ASP A 49 -0.05 4.58 4.47
C ASP A 49 0.23 3.21 3.83
N ALA A 50 -0.39 2.15 4.34
CA ALA A 50 -0.25 0.82 3.77
C ALA A 50 -0.83 0.76 2.35
N ILE A 51 -2.01 1.36 2.13
CA ILE A 51 -2.61 1.46 0.80
C ILE A 51 -1.70 2.28 -0.14
N ALA A 52 -1.20 3.42 0.32
CA ALA A 52 -0.27 4.26 -0.44
C ALA A 52 1.01 3.50 -0.81
N ALA A 53 1.60 2.78 0.13
CA ALA A 53 2.79 1.96 -0.10
C ALA A 53 2.54 0.88 -1.17
N CYS A 54 1.38 0.22 -1.15
CA CYS A 54 1.00 -0.76 -2.16
C CYS A 54 0.89 -0.12 -3.56
N ILE A 55 0.23 1.03 -3.67
CA ILE A 55 0.02 1.74 -4.93
C ILE A 55 1.36 2.23 -5.50
N ILE A 56 2.18 2.89 -4.68
CA ILE A 56 3.52 3.38 -5.06
C ILE A 56 4.42 2.20 -5.45
N GLY A 57 4.27 1.06 -4.76
CA GLY A 57 4.96 -0.18 -5.06
C GLY A 57 4.53 -0.86 -6.36
N GLY A 58 3.59 -0.26 -7.11
CA GLY A 58 3.14 -0.75 -8.43
C GLY A 58 2.03 -1.80 -8.35
N ALA A 59 1.35 -1.93 -7.22
CA ALA A 59 0.10 -2.67 -7.16
C ALA A 59 -0.98 -1.86 -7.87
N SER A 60 -1.61 -2.45 -8.90
CA SER A 60 -2.67 -1.77 -9.64
C SER A 60 -3.89 -1.54 -8.75
N PHE A 61 -4.37 -0.31 -8.70
CA PHE A 61 -5.58 0.05 -7.96
C PHE A 61 -6.82 -0.69 -8.46
N THR A 62 -6.83 -1.06 -9.74
CA THR A 62 -7.90 -1.84 -10.38
C THR A 62 -7.77 -3.35 -10.15
N GLY A 63 -6.71 -3.80 -9.48
CA GLY A 63 -6.45 -5.21 -9.18
C GLY A 63 -5.76 -5.99 -10.31
N GLY A 64 -5.37 -7.21 -10.01
CA GLY A 64 -4.82 -8.16 -10.99
C GLY A 64 -3.31 -8.05 -11.24
N LYS A 65 -2.65 -7.00 -10.77
CA LYS A 65 -1.19 -6.84 -10.88
C LYS A 65 -0.65 -6.26 -9.57
N GLY A 66 0.42 -6.82 -9.08
CA GLY A 66 1.16 -6.35 -7.92
C GLY A 66 2.31 -7.30 -7.61
N THR A 67 3.38 -6.76 -7.04
CA THR A 67 4.54 -7.55 -6.64
C THR A 67 4.86 -7.28 -5.16
N ILE A 68 5.19 -8.32 -4.42
CA ILE A 68 5.58 -8.20 -3.00
C ILE A 68 6.81 -7.30 -2.86
N TRP A 69 7.77 -7.44 -3.76
CA TRP A 69 8.97 -6.60 -3.77
C TRP A 69 8.66 -5.12 -4.04
N GLY A 70 7.72 -4.85 -4.94
CA GLY A 70 7.25 -3.49 -5.20
C GLY A 70 6.63 -2.87 -3.95
N THR A 71 5.75 -3.60 -3.26
CA THR A 71 5.12 -3.14 -2.02
C THR A 71 6.16 -2.89 -0.92
N LEU A 72 7.19 -3.73 -0.79
CA LEU A 72 8.28 -3.52 0.16
C LEU A 72 9.03 -2.21 -0.12
N ILE A 73 9.37 -1.96 -1.39
CA ILE A 73 10.04 -0.72 -1.80
C ILE A 73 9.13 0.49 -1.56
N GLY A 74 7.84 0.38 -1.87
CA GLY A 74 6.86 1.42 -1.61
C GLY A 74 6.72 1.75 -0.12
N ALA A 75 6.69 0.73 0.75
CA ALA A 75 6.64 0.90 2.19
C ALA A 75 7.91 1.59 2.73
N LEU A 76 9.07 1.21 2.23
CA LEU A 76 10.34 1.83 2.60
C LEU A 76 10.39 3.29 2.17
N LEU A 77 9.94 3.59 0.96
CA LEU A 77 9.87 4.96 0.45
C LEU A 77 8.93 5.84 1.29
N MET A 78 7.74 5.32 1.64
CA MET A 78 6.80 6.01 2.53
C MET A 78 7.40 6.25 3.92
N ALA A 79 8.11 5.28 4.47
CA ALA A 79 8.78 5.42 5.77
C ALA A 79 9.85 6.51 5.73
N VAL A 80 10.64 6.60 4.65
CA VAL A 80 11.67 7.63 4.46
C VAL A 80 11.03 9.01 4.34
N ILE A 81 9.98 9.16 3.54
CA ILE A 81 9.25 10.44 3.37
C ILE A 81 8.72 10.91 4.73
N ARG A 82 8.01 10.04 5.46
CA ARG A 82 7.43 10.39 6.76
C ARG A 82 8.50 10.75 7.78
N ASN A 83 9.57 9.98 7.84
CA ASN A 83 10.67 10.25 8.75
C ASN A 83 11.41 11.56 8.40
N GLY A 84 11.60 11.83 7.13
CA GLY A 84 12.16 13.10 6.65
C GLY A 84 11.31 14.31 7.04
N LEU A 85 10.00 14.23 6.85
CA LEU A 85 9.07 15.29 7.25
C LEU A 85 9.06 15.50 8.77
N ASN A 86 9.13 14.42 9.57
CA ASN A 86 9.25 14.51 11.02
C ASN A 86 10.54 15.21 11.46
N LEU A 87 11.67 14.89 10.83
CA LEU A 87 12.96 15.52 11.13
C LEU A 87 12.98 17.01 10.78
N MET A 88 12.23 17.41 9.76
CA MET A 88 12.05 18.83 9.40
C MET A 88 11.08 19.57 10.34
N GLY A 89 10.49 18.89 11.32
CA GLY A 89 9.53 19.48 12.24
C GLY A 89 8.17 19.80 11.62
N ALA A 90 7.84 19.18 10.49
CA ALA A 90 6.57 19.39 9.83
C ALA A 90 5.41 18.91 10.71
N SER A 91 4.37 19.73 10.85
CA SER A 91 3.14 19.34 11.55
C SER A 91 2.47 18.15 10.86
N ASN A 92 1.69 17.39 11.60
CA ASN A 92 0.97 16.24 11.05
C ASN A 92 0.11 16.60 9.84
N ASP A 93 -0.50 17.78 9.85
CA ASP A 93 -1.36 18.26 8.75
C ASP A 93 -0.57 18.44 7.45
N ILE A 94 0.65 18.98 7.52
CA ILE A 94 1.54 19.11 6.37
C ILE A 94 1.95 17.73 5.84
N GLN A 95 2.21 16.78 6.74
CA GLN A 95 2.54 15.41 6.35
C GLN A 95 1.41 14.77 5.55
N TYR A 96 0.15 14.95 5.96
CA TYR A 96 -1.01 14.42 5.22
C TYR A 96 -1.16 15.04 3.83
N ILE A 97 -0.93 16.35 3.70
CA ILE A 97 -0.98 17.03 2.40
C ILE A 97 0.10 16.46 1.46
N VAL A 98 1.32 16.32 1.94
CA VAL A 98 2.43 15.79 1.14
C VAL A 98 2.17 14.34 0.73
N ILE A 99 1.74 13.49 1.67
CA ILE A 99 1.41 12.08 1.39
C ILE A 99 0.26 12.00 0.39
N GLY A 100 -0.79 12.79 0.55
CA GLY A 100 -1.91 12.86 -0.39
C GLY A 100 -1.46 13.26 -1.80
N ALA A 101 -0.58 14.24 -1.93
CA ALA A 101 -0.02 14.65 -3.21
C ALA A 101 0.80 13.52 -3.87
N VAL A 102 1.62 12.81 -3.09
CA VAL A 102 2.40 11.66 -3.57
C VAL A 102 1.49 10.53 -4.06
N ILE A 103 0.41 10.25 -3.34
CA ILE A 103 -0.59 9.24 -3.76
C ILE A 103 -1.24 9.64 -5.09
N ILE A 104 -1.67 10.88 -5.24
CA ILE A 104 -2.28 11.38 -6.48
C ILE A 104 -1.33 11.22 -7.66
N LEU A 105 -0.06 11.60 -7.48
CA LEU A 105 0.97 11.41 -8.51
C LEU A 105 1.15 9.94 -8.87
N ALA A 106 1.27 9.05 -7.88
CA ALA A 106 1.45 7.62 -8.08
C ALA A 106 0.26 7.00 -8.84
N VAL A 107 -0.97 7.31 -8.43
CA VAL A 107 -2.19 6.83 -9.11
C VAL A 107 -2.28 7.36 -10.54
N THR A 108 -1.93 8.62 -10.75
CA THR A 108 -1.92 9.20 -12.09
C THR A 108 -0.96 8.46 -13.02
N ILE A 109 0.25 8.19 -12.56
CA ILE A 109 1.25 7.42 -13.32
C ILE A 109 0.74 6.00 -13.60
N ASP A 110 0.14 5.32 -12.61
CA ASP A 110 -0.41 3.97 -12.80
C ASP A 110 -1.51 3.93 -13.85
N VAL A 111 -2.44 4.89 -13.80
CA VAL A 111 -3.52 5.02 -14.81
C VAL A 111 -2.96 5.24 -16.21
N PHE A 112 -1.94 6.09 -16.37
CA PHE A 112 -1.31 6.30 -17.67
C PHE A 112 -0.61 5.04 -18.19
N ARG A 113 0.12 4.32 -17.34
CA ARG A 113 0.78 3.05 -17.69
C ARG A 113 -0.24 1.99 -18.10
N ASN A 114 -1.32 1.82 -17.34
CA ASN A 114 -2.36 0.85 -17.66
C ASN A 114 -3.08 1.18 -18.98
N LYS A 115 -3.32 2.45 -19.29
CA LYS A 115 -3.87 2.88 -20.59
C LYS A 115 -2.91 2.61 -21.73
N ALA A 116 -1.61 2.84 -21.55
CA ALA A 116 -0.60 2.56 -22.55
C ALA A 116 -0.49 1.05 -22.86
N GLU A 117 -0.48 0.21 -21.82
CA GLU A 117 -0.49 -1.25 -21.98
C GLU A 117 -1.74 -1.77 -22.69
N ALA A 118 -2.92 -1.22 -22.33
CA ALA A 118 -4.18 -1.59 -22.96
C ALA A 118 -4.20 -1.22 -24.46
N LYS A 119 -3.61 -0.09 -24.83
CA LYS A 119 -3.46 0.34 -26.23
C LYS A 119 -2.49 -0.57 -27.00
N ALA A 120 -1.36 -0.91 -26.38
CA ALA A 120 -0.39 -1.81 -26.98
C ALA A 120 -0.97 -3.22 -27.24
N ARG A 121 -1.74 -3.75 -26.29
CA ARG A 121 -2.42 -5.04 -26.47
C ARG A 121 -3.46 -5.05 -27.59
N LYS A 122 -4.18 -3.95 -27.78
CA LYS A 122 -5.14 -3.82 -28.89
C LYS A 122 -4.46 -3.76 -30.26
N MET A 123 -3.27 -3.15 -30.34
CA MET A 123 -2.50 -3.10 -31.59
C MET A 123 -1.82 -4.44 -31.93
N ALA A 124 -1.49 -5.25 -30.93
CA ALA A 124 -0.91 -6.57 -31.14
C ALA A 124 -1.94 -7.66 -31.47
N ALA A 125 -3.23 -7.36 -31.32
CA ALA A 125 -4.34 -8.29 -31.61
C ALA A 125 -5.03 -8.03 -32.97
N GLN A 126 -4.58 -7.04 -33.74
CA GLN A 126 -4.95 -6.79 -35.14
C GLN A 126 -3.86 -7.33 -36.10
#